data_01782a9af79c57dc68be67c5da8f7c97
#
_entry.id   01782a9af79c57dc68be67c5da8f7c97
#
_cell.length_a   1.000
_cell.length_b   1.000
_cell.length_c   1.000
_cell.angle_alpha   90.00
_cell.angle_beta   90.00
_cell.angle_gamma   90.00
#
_symmetry.space_group_name_H-M   'P 1'
#
loop_
_entity.id
_entity.type
_entity.pdbx_description
1 polymer ?
#
loop_
_entity_poly.entity_id
_entity_poly.type
_entity_poly.pdbx_seq_one_letter_code
_entity_poly.pdbx_strand_id
1 'polypeptide(L)'
;MIKAVFIDAIKTIFAPYPSETGLYKYVIEKVTGKVMTEAELAPILVKAMAETEKLDAVIGNSIQQWEHYPNKIAELIGCEGFECKTVGDQLRYETWGNPSNYRLYNDVIPALKLLQEKNIYIACVSNEDGWLSNFFDHFEIKSYFEFVLTSTEVGVEKPNPKMFCAALAKTDFQPEEVLFIGDSVISDYEGAKTVGMKPILIDREQMNKDNNIVRINDLTEILEYL
;
A
#
# COMPACT_ATOMS: atom_id res chain seq x y z
N MET A 1 13.16 20.45 12.42
CA MET A 1 13.26 19.19 13.22
C MET A 1 12.02 18.40 12.94
N ILE A 2 12.18 17.12 12.62
CA ILE A 2 11.05 16.21 12.38
C ILE A 2 10.35 15.90 13.69
N LYS A 3 9.03 15.92 13.68
CA LYS A 3 8.17 15.63 14.82
C LYS A 3 7.26 14.43 14.57
N ALA A 4 6.96 14.15 13.30
CA ALA A 4 6.07 13.07 12.91
C ALA A 4 6.61 12.28 11.73
N VAL A 5 6.19 11.02 11.67
CA VAL A 5 6.43 10.10 10.57
C VAL A 5 5.08 9.52 10.13
N PHE A 6 4.70 9.77 8.90
CA PHE A 6 3.56 9.13 8.27
C PHE A 6 4.06 8.02 7.35
N ILE A 7 3.50 6.84 7.49
CA ILE A 7 4.00 5.62 6.84
C ILE A 7 2.87 5.02 6.00
N ASP A 8 3.18 4.64 4.76
CA ASP A 8 2.28 3.82 3.95
C ASP A 8 2.21 2.38 4.50
N ALA A 9 1.22 1.59 4.10
CA ALA A 9 0.96 0.27 4.66
C ALA A 9 1.55 -0.88 3.83
N ILE A 10 0.96 -1.15 2.66
CA ILE A 10 1.31 -2.33 1.85
C ILE A 10 2.66 -2.12 1.17
N LYS A 11 3.52 -3.14 1.16
CA LYS A 11 4.91 -3.10 0.70
C LYS A 11 5.85 -2.17 1.50
N THR A 12 5.31 -1.40 2.43
CA THR A 12 6.05 -0.55 3.36
C THR A 12 6.14 -1.20 4.74
N ILE A 13 5.00 -1.51 5.37
CA ILE A 13 4.87 -2.20 6.65
C ILE A 13 4.59 -3.69 6.44
N PHE A 14 3.65 -4.00 5.54
CA PHE A 14 3.14 -5.35 5.29
C PHE A 14 3.66 -5.90 3.96
N ALA A 15 4.28 -7.08 4.01
CA ALA A 15 4.74 -7.83 2.86
C ALA A 15 3.71 -8.88 2.45
N PRO A 16 3.25 -8.93 1.18
CA PRO A 16 2.51 -10.08 0.67
C PRO A 16 3.34 -11.35 0.81
N TYR A 17 2.71 -12.47 1.20
CA TYR A 17 3.42 -13.73 1.41
C TYR A 17 2.85 -14.86 0.53
N PRO A 18 3.70 -15.64 -0.15
CA PRO A 18 5.19 -15.62 -0.16
C PRO A 18 5.81 -14.46 -0.94
N SER A 19 5.11 -13.91 -1.90
CA SER A 19 5.40 -12.73 -2.73
C SER A 19 4.08 -12.19 -3.26
N GLU A 20 4.06 -11.03 -3.91
CA GLU A 20 2.84 -10.51 -4.54
C GLU A 20 2.29 -11.48 -5.59
N THR A 21 3.11 -11.89 -6.57
CA THR A 21 2.67 -12.85 -7.60
C THR A 21 2.33 -14.21 -7.00
N GLY A 22 3.11 -14.68 -6.03
CA GLY A 22 2.87 -15.93 -5.32
C GLY A 22 1.55 -15.93 -4.53
N LEU A 23 1.18 -14.79 -3.94
CA LEU A 23 -0.11 -14.62 -3.28
C LEU A 23 -1.27 -14.74 -4.29
N TYR A 24 -1.22 -14.01 -5.42
CA TYR A 24 -2.24 -14.12 -6.46
C TYR A 24 -2.34 -15.57 -6.98
N LYS A 25 -1.21 -16.23 -7.23
CA LYS A 25 -1.18 -17.64 -7.63
C LYS A 25 -1.91 -18.53 -6.63
N TYR A 26 -1.56 -18.40 -5.35
CA TYR A 26 -2.18 -19.18 -4.26
C TYR A 26 -3.70 -18.93 -4.21
N VAL A 27 -4.11 -17.68 -4.28
CA VAL A 27 -5.54 -17.33 -4.20
C VAL A 27 -6.31 -17.82 -5.42
N ILE A 28 -5.78 -17.67 -6.64
CA ILE A 28 -6.40 -18.16 -7.87
C ILE A 28 -6.60 -19.68 -7.78
N GLU A 29 -5.58 -20.42 -7.37
CA GLU A 29 -5.67 -21.87 -7.20
C GLU A 29 -6.73 -22.25 -6.14
N LYS A 30 -6.74 -21.56 -5.00
CA LYS A 30 -7.70 -21.76 -3.91
C LYS A 30 -9.16 -21.51 -4.35
N VAL A 31 -9.38 -20.42 -5.10
CA VAL A 31 -10.74 -19.95 -5.44
C VAL A 31 -11.29 -20.65 -6.68
N THR A 32 -10.45 -20.91 -7.68
CA THR A 32 -10.89 -21.43 -8.98
C THR A 32 -10.48 -22.88 -9.26
N GLY A 33 -9.56 -23.43 -8.47
CA GLY A 33 -8.91 -24.71 -8.76
C GLY A 33 -7.92 -24.66 -9.93
N LYS A 34 -7.68 -23.50 -10.56
CA LYS A 34 -6.74 -23.36 -11.67
C LYS A 34 -5.32 -23.26 -11.14
N VAL A 35 -4.48 -24.22 -11.54
CA VAL A 35 -3.05 -24.24 -11.22
C VAL A 35 -2.28 -23.51 -12.30
N MET A 36 -1.55 -22.47 -11.90
CA MET A 36 -0.69 -21.67 -12.79
C MET A 36 0.70 -21.52 -12.18
N THR A 37 1.72 -21.39 -13.00
CA THR A 37 3.04 -20.96 -12.57
C THR A 37 3.08 -19.44 -12.40
N GLU A 38 4.02 -18.92 -11.62
CA GLU A 38 4.21 -17.46 -11.50
C GLU A 38 4.60 -16.83 -12.85
N ALA A 39 5.34 -17.55 -13.69
CA ALA A 39 5.71 -17.09 -15.04
C ALA A 39 4.51 -16.95 -15.98
N GLU A 40 3.50 -17.79 -15.86
CA GLU A 40 2.24 -17.69 -16.60
C GLU A 40 1.35 -16.58 -16.07
N LEU A 41 1.36 -16.37 -14.75
CA LEU A 41 0.50 -15.40 -14.09
C LEU A 41 1.02 -13.96 -14.23
N ALA A 42 2.32 -13.73 -14.12
CA ALA A 42 2.91 -12.39 -14.13
C ALA A 42 2.45 -11.52 -15.32
N PRO A 43 2.45 -11.99 -16.59
CA PRO A 43 1.95 -11.19 -17.70
C PRO A 43 0.44 -10.91 -17.63
N ILE A 44 -0.33 -11.78 -16.98
CA ILE A 44 -1.78 -11.59 -16.76
C ILE A 44 -2.01 -10.43 -15.79
N LEU A 45 -1.27 -10.40 -14.67
CA LEU A 45 -1.35 -9.32 -13.69
C LEU A 45 -0.98 -7.97 -14.31
N VAL A 46 0.12 -7.91 -15.07
CA VAL A 46 0.54 -6.70 -15.80
C VAL A 46 -0.54 -6.24 -16.78
N LYS A 47 -1.11 -7.17 -17.55
CA LYS A 47 -2.18 -6.84 -18.50
C LYS A 47 -3.45 -6.37 -17.80
N ALA A 48 -3.85 -7.04 -16.72
CA ALA A 48 -5.01 -6.65 -15.91
C ALA A 48 -4.85 -5.22 -15.38
N MET A 49 -3.68 -4.88 -14.83
CA MET A 49 -3.38 -3.54 -14.33
C MET A 49 -3.51 -2.49 -15.43
N ALA A 50 -2.84 -2.71 -16.57
CA ALA A 50 -2.86 -1.77 -17.69
C ALA A 50 -4.29 -1.57 -18.30
N GLU A 51 -5.13 -2.60 -18.27
CA GLU A 51 -6.52 -2.47 -18.74
C GLU A 51 -7.41 -1.76 -17.70
N THR A 52 -7.17 -1.98 -16.41
CA THR A 52 -7.86 -1.29 -15.32
C THR A 52 -7.53 0.21 -15.31
N GLU A 53 -6.25 0.58 -15.42
CA GLU A 53 -5.81 1.98 -15.48
C GLU A 53 -6.47 2.75 -16.65
N LYS A 54 -6.62 2.10 -17.80
CA LYS A 54 -7.34 2.70 -18.97
C LYS A 54 -8.81 2.93 -18.66
N LEU A 55 -9.45 1.99 -17.96
CA LEU A 55 -10.86 2.11 -17.59
C LEU A 55 -11.06 3.24 -16.58
N ASP A 56 -10.22 3.30 -15.56
CA ASP A 56 -10.27 4.34 -14.53
C ASP A 56 -10.01 5.75 -15.09
N ALA A 57 -9.11 5.86 -16.06
CA ALA A 57 -8.87 7.12 -16.79
C ALA A 57 -10.12 7.61 -17.53
N VAL A 58 -10.97 6.69 -18.02
CA VAL A 58 -12.24 7.03 -18.69
C VAL A 58 -13.33 7.38 -17.68
N ILE A 59 -13.40 6.65 -16.57
CA ILE A 59 -14.42 6.85 -15.53
C ILE A 59 -14.08 8.06 -14.66
N GLY A 60 -12.80 8.41 -14.54
CA GLY A 60 -12.33 9.54 -13.70
C GLY A 60 -12.37 9.25 -12.20
N ASN A 61 -12.34 7.98 -11.80
CA ASN A 61 -12.41 7.56 -10.40
C ASN A 61 -11.46 6.39 -10.12
N SER A 62 -10.28 6.71 -9.57
CA SER A 62 -9.25 5.73 -9.22
C SER A 62 -9.65 4.78 -8.08
N ILE A 63 -10.60 5.19 -7.22
CA ILE A 63 -11.07 4.33 -6.11
C ILE A 63 -11.73 3.05 -6.64
N GLN A 64 -12.34 3.09 -7.81
CA GLN A 64 -12.93 1.91 -8.44
C GLN A 64 -11.88 0.91 -8.98
N GLN A 65 -10.60 1.29 -9.05
CA GLN A 65 -9.51 0.40 -9.44
C GLN A 65 -9.49 -0.88 -8.60
N TRP A 66 -9.74 -0.75 -7.29
CA TRP A 66 -9.79 -1.88 -6.36
C TRP A 66 -10.92 -2.88 -6.63
N GLU A 67 -11.95 -2.47 -7.37
CA GLU A 67 -13.03 -3.36 -7.83
C GLU A 67 -12.74 -3.93 -9.22
N HIS A 68 -12.18 -3.12 -10.12
CA HIS A 68 -11.97 -3.50 -11.51
C HIS A 68 -10.80 -4.48 -11.69
N TYR A 69 -9.70 -4.27 -10.99
CA TYR A 69 -8.49 -5.06 -11.17
C TYR A 69 -8.67 -6.56 -10.89
N PRO A 70 -9.26 -6.99 -9.75
CA PRO A 70 -9.51 -8.41 -9.49
C PRO A 70 -10.51 -9.04 -10.49
N ASN A 71 -11.52 -8.28 -10.89
CA ASN A 71 -12.46 -8.75 -11.91
C ASN A 71 -11.77 -8.94 -13.26
N LYS A 72 -10.84 -8.05 -13.62
CA LYS A 72 -10.05 -8.18 -14.84
C LYS A 72 -9.11 -9.38 -14.80
N ILE A 73 -8.51 -9.67 -13.65
CA ILE A 73 -7.74 -10.90 -13.46
C ILE A 73 -8.65 -12.11 -13.71
N ALA A 74 -9.85 -12.15 -13.09
CA ALA A 74 -10.79 -13.24 -13.25
C ALA A 74 -11.17 -13.47 -14.73
N GLU A 75 -11.44 -12.40 -15.49
CA GLU A 75 -11.67 -12.49 -16.93
C GLU A 75 -10.48 -13.10 -17.69
N LEU A 76 -9.27 -12.58 -17.44
CA LEU A 76 -8.06 -13.00 -18.15
C LEU A 76 -7.63 -14.43 -17.85
N ILE A 77 -8.00 -14.97 -16.69
CA ILE A 77 -7.82 -16.39 -16.38
C ILE A 77 -8.98 -17.27 -16.90
N GLY A 78 -9.96 -16.67 -17.62
CA GLY A 78 -11.02 -17.39 -18.34
C GLY A 78 -12.27 -17.66 -17.51
N CYS A 79 -12.59 -16.85 -16.50
CA CYS A 79 -13.91 -16.83 -15.87
C CYS A 79 -14.90 -16.03 -16.73
N GLU A 80 -16.18 -16.36 -16.68
CA GLU A 80 -17.21 -15.71 -17.49
C GLU A 80 -18.44 -15.32 -16.65
N GLY A 81 -19.11 -14.24 -17.03
CA GLY A 81 -20.39 -13.82 -16.48
C GLY A 81 -20.36 -13.62 -14.96
N PHE A 82 -21.33 -14.20 -14.27
CA PHE A 82 -21.47 -14.09 -12.80
C PHE A 82 -20.30 -14.73 -12.04
N GLU A 83 -19.72 -15.79 -12.59
CA GLU A 83 -18.52 -16.44 -12.00
C GLU A 83 -17.36 -15.45 -11.92
N CYS A 84 -17.15 -14.65 -12.97
CA CYS A 84 -16.09 -13.65 -13.01
C CYS A 84 -16.17 -12.66 -11.86
N LYS A 85 -17.37 -12.13 -11.57
CA LYS A 85 -17.59 -11.23 -10.43
C LYS A 85 -17.32 -11.93 -9.10
N THR A 86 -17.84 -13.15 -8.91
CA THR A 86 -17.65 -13.90 -7.68
C THR A 86 -16.17 -14.19 -7.41
N VAL A 87 -15.43 -14.61 -8.45
CA VAL A 87 -13.99 -14.85 -8.37
C VAL A 87 -13.24 -13.54 -8.10
N GLY A 88 -13.61 -12.46 -8.76
CA GLY A 88 -13.02 -11.13 -8.54
C GLY A 88 -13.20 -10.63 -7.10
N ASP A 89 -14.39 -10.75 -6.54
CA ASP A 89 -14.67 -10.37 -5.16
C ASP A 89 -13.85 -11.22 -4.15
N GLN A 90 -13.70 -12.53 -4.41
CA GLN A 90 -12.89 -13.42 -3.60
C GLN A 90 -11.39 -13.12 -3.74
N LEU A 91 -10.91 -12.88 -4.97
CA LEU A 91 -9.54 -12.44 -5.21
C LEU A 91 -9.25 -11.17 -4.41
N ARG A 92 -10.12 -10.16 -4.50
CA ARG A 92 -9.99 -8.89 -3.79
C ARG A 92 -9.85 -9.10 -2.28
N TYR A 93 -10.75 -9.86 -1.67
CA TYR A 93 -10.71 -10.11 -0.23
C TYR A 93 -9.44 -10.87 0.18
N GLU A 94 -9.12 -11.95 -0.50
CA GLU A 94 -7.98 -12.80 -0.12
C GLU A 94 -6.63 -12.13 -0.37
N THR A 95 -6.51 -11.29 -1.42
CA THR A 95 -5.25 -10.59 -1.70
C THR A 95 -5.08 -9.30 -0.90
N TRP A 96 -6.16 -8.54 -0.64
CA TRP A 96 -6.04 -7.23 0.03
C TRP A 96 -6.72 -7.15 1.38
N GLY A 97 -7.79 -7.94 1.62
CA GLY A 97 -8.57 -7.90 2.86
C GLY A 97 -8.14 -8.91 3.93
N ASN A 98 -7.36 -9.94 3.57
CA ASN A 98 -7.01 -11.02 4.48
C ASN A 98 -5.58 -10.88 5.02
N PRO A 99 -5.40 -10.41 6.28
CA PRO A 99 -4.07 -10.19 6.86
C PRO A 99 -3.25 -11.49 7.01
N SER A 100 -3.90 -12.68 7.03
CA SER A 100 -3.18 -13.96 7.11
C SER A 100 -2.32 -14.26 5.87
N ASN A 101 -2.56 -13.55 4.77
CA ASN A 101 -1.78 -13.65 3.54
C ASN A 101 -0.60 -12.65 3.51
N TYR A 102 -0.29 -12.05 4.64
CA TYR A 102 0.77 -11.07 4.79
C TYR A 102 1.68 -11.39 5.96
N ARG A 103 2.79 -10.70 6.05
CA ARG A 103 3.69 -10.67 7.20
C ARG A 103 4.22 -9.25 7.37
N LEU A 104 4.63 -8.89 8.57
CA LEU A 104 5.44 -7.69 8.77
C LEU A 104 6.82 -7.88 8.17
N TYR A 105 7.38 -6.82 7.59
CA TYR A 105 8.83 -6.79 7.36
C TYR A 105 9.56 -6.82 8.72
N ASN A 106 10.73 -7.44 8.74
CA ASN A 106 11.46 -7.69 9.99
C ASN A 106 11.94 -6.41 10.71
N ASP A 107 12.08 -5.32 9.97
CA ASP A 107 12.53 -4.00 10.42
C ASP A 107 11.42 -3.14 11.02
N VAL A 108 10.14 -3.51 10.80
CA VAL A 108 8.99 -2.68 11.21
C VAL A 108 8.93 -2.50 12.72
N ILE A 109 8.88 -3.59 13.48
CA ILE A 109 8.80 -3.50 14.95
C ILE A 109 10.01 -2.77 15.56
N PRO A 110 11.26 -3.09 15.15
CA PRO A 110 12.42 -2.30 15.58
C PRO A 110 12.29 -0.81 15.28
N ALA A 111 11.88 -0.42 14.05
CA ALA A 111 11.74 0.98 13.68
C ALA A 111 10.65 1.70 14.49
N LEU A 112 9.47 1.08 14.66
CA LEU A 112 8.37 1.66 15.43
C LEU A 112 8.76 1.90 16.90
N LYS A 113 9.46 0.95 17.53
CA LYS A 113 9.99 1.12 18.89
C LYS A 113 10.97 2.28 19.00
N LEU A 114 11.92 2.37 18.07
CA LEU A 114 12.91 3.44 18.06
C LEU A 114 12.25 4.82 17.85
N LEU A 115 11.22 4.92 17.02
CA LEU A 115 10.46 6.15 16.84
C LEU A 115 9.71 6.54 18.12
N GLN A 116 9.08 5.59 18.81
CA GLN A 116 8.43 5.85 20.11
C GLN A 116 9.42 6.30 21.19
N GLU A 117 10.59 5.66 21.29
CA GLU A 117 11.65 6.06 22.23
C GLU A 117 12.11 7.51 22.01
N LYS A 118 12.04 7.99 20.77
CA LYS A 118 12.34 9.38 20.39
C LYS A 118 11.15 10.32 20.50
N ASN A 119 9.98 9.84 20.97
CA ASN A 119 8.73 10.59 21.04
C ASN A 119 8.29 11.15 19.68
N ILE A 120 8.53 10.42 18.61
CA ILE A 120 8.06 10.76 17.27
C ILE A 120 6.60 10.32 17.12
N TYR A 121 5.76 11.22 16.65
CA TYR A 121 4.35 10.94 16.32
C TYR A 121 4.27 10.03 15.09
N ILE A 122 3.59 8.90 15.20
CA ILE A 122 3.53 7.91 14.12
C ILE A 122 2.10 7.77 13.63
N ALA A 123 1.88 7.86 12.32
CA ALA A 123 0.58 7.60 11.72
C ALA A 123 0.74 6.75 10.44
N CYS A 124 -0.34 6.07 10.06
CA CYS A 124 -0.40 5.37 8.78
C CYS A 124 -1.35 6.11 7.83
N VAL A 125 -0.94 6.23 6.55
CA VAL A 125 -1.72 6.88 5.49
C VAL A 125 -1.62 6.05 4.22
N SER A 126 -2.69 5.35 3.86
CA SER A 126 -2.65 4.33 2.81
C SER A 126 -3.82 4.40 1.84
N ASN A 127 -3.55 4.03 0.58
CA ASN A 127 -4.58 3.80 -0.43
C ASN A 127 -5.17 2.40 -0.20
N GLU A 128 -6.22 2.34 0.62
CA GLU A 128 -6.84 1.09 1.03
C GLU A 128 -8.36 1.24 1.22
N ASP A 129 -9.08 0.14 1.11
CA ASP A 129 -10.53 0.11 1.06
C ASP A 129 -11.26 -0.25 2.39
N GLY A 130 -10.65 0.06 3.53
CA GLY A 130 -11.28 -0.09 4.85
C GLY A 130 -10.98 -1.40 5.57
N TRP A 131 -10.26 -2.35 4.97
CA TRP A 131 -9.83 -3.58 5.67
C TRP A 131 -8.52 -3.40 6.43
N LEU A 132 -7.83 -2.28 6.23
CA LEU A 132 -6.49 -2.05 6.80
C LEU A 132 -6.46 -2.13 8.33
N SER A 133 -7.54 -1.75 9.01
CA SER A 133 -7.65 -1.88 10.47
C SER A 133 -7.45 -3.33 10.95
N ASN A 134 -7.92 -4.31 10.16
CA ASN A 134 -7.77 -5.73 10.49
C ASN A 134 -6.30 -6.17 10.47
N PHE A 135 -5.46 -5.55 9.64
CA PHE A 135 -4.02 -5.82 9.59
C PHE A 135 -3.35 -5.34 10.88
N PHE A 136 -3.68 -4.12 11.32
CA PHE A 136 -3.10 -3.56 12.55
C PHE A 136 -3.48 -4.35 13.79
N ASP A 137 -4.73 -4.84 13.85
CA ASP A 137 -5.20 -5.69 14.94
C ASP A 137 -4.57 -7.09 14.87
N HIS A 138 -4.50 -7.72 13.67
CA HIS A 138 -3.91 -9.04 13.46
C HIS A 138 -2.42 -9.11 13.83
N PHE A 139 -1.65 -8.06 13.48
CA PHE A 139 -0.22 -7.97 13.77
C PHE A 139 0.10 -7.30 15.11
N GLU A 140 -0.92 -6.92 15.88
CA GLU A 140 -0.78 -6.29 17.21
C GLU A 140 0.07 -5.01 17.22
N ILE A 141 0.04 -4.24 16.10
CA ILE A 141 0.85 -3.02 15.96
C ILE A 141 0.07 -1.73 16.10
N LYS A 142 -1.23 -1.80 16.32
CA LYS A 142 -2.11 -0.63 16.39
C LYS A 142 -1.66 0.41 17.45
N SER A 143 -1.14 -0.06 18.57
CA SER A 143 -0.68 0.81 19.67
C SER A 143 0.55 1.67 19.34
N TYR A 144 1.23 1.42 18.24
CA TYR A 144 2.32 2.27 17.77
C TYR A 144 1.84 3.50 17.02
N PHE A 145 0.61 3.50 16.51
CA PHE A 145 0.08 4.52 15.62
C PHE A 145 -0.99 5.35 16.31
N GLU A 146 -0.89 6.67 16.18
CA GLU A 146 -1.88 7.61 16.70
C GLU A 146 -3.16 7.59 15.88
N PHE A 147 -3.03 7.38 14.57
CA PHE A 147 -4.15 7.12 13.67
C PHE A 147 -3.73 6.30 12.44
N VAL A 148 -4.70 5.66 11.84
CA VAL A 148 -4.64 5.06 10.49
C VAL A 148 -5.66 5.79 9.64
N LEU A 149 -5.24 6.31 8.48
CA LEU A 149 -6.10 7.03 7.53
C LEU A 149 -6.08 6.32 6.19
N THR A 150 -7.26 6.00 5.68
CA THR A 150 -7.42 5.30 4.39
C THR A 150 -8.02 6.20 3.32
N SER A 151 -7.77 5.87 2.05
CA SER A 151 -8.36 6.57 0.91
C SER A 151 -9.89 6.48 0.91
N THR A 152 -10.46 5.40 1.40
CA THR A 152 -11.91 5.23 1.56
C THR A 152 -12.51 6.26 2.52
N GLU A 153 -11.80 6.58 3.62
CA GLU A 153 -12.26 7.60 4.57
C GLU A 153 -12.22 9.03 3.97
N VAL A 154 -11.21 9.31 3.14
CA VAL A 154 -10.99 10.65 2.56
C VAL A 154 -11.77 10.84 1.26
N GLY A 155 -12.09 9.76 0.55
CA GLY A 155 -12.75 9.77 -0.75
C GLY A 155 -11.83 10.07 -1.93
N VAL A 156 -10.50 10.08 -1.72
CA VAL A 156 -9.46 10.21 -2.76
C VAL A 156 -8.23 9.41 -2.38
N GLU A 157 -7.41 9.06 -3.37
CA GLU A 157 -6.17 8.32 -3.21
C GLU A 157 -4.92 9.20 -3.34
N LYS A 158 -3.81 8.78 -2.73
CA LYS A 158 -2.48 9.28 -3.08
C LYS A 158 -2.21 9.00 -4.57
N PRO A 159 -1.62 9.92 -5.33
CA PRO A 159 -0.91 11.13 -4.93
C PRO A 159 -1.79 12.39 -4.78
N ASN A 160 -3.13 12.28 -4.72
CA ASN A 160 -3.96 13.48 -4.58
C ASN A 160 -3.59 14.25 -3.30
N PRO A 161 -3.27 15.55 -3.39
CA PRO A 161 -2.88 16.36 -2.22
C PRO A 161 -3.89 16.35 -1.08
N LYS A 162 -5.19 16.15 -1.37
CA LYS A 162 -6.23 16.07 -0.33
C LYS A 162 -5.98 14.93 0.67
N MET A 163 -5.40 13.82 0.22
CA MET A 163 -5.08 12.69 1.10
C MET A 163 -4.06 13.10 2.17
N PHE A 164 -3.00 13.76 1.77
CA PHE A 164 -1.95 14.26 2.67
C PHE A 164 -2.43 15.43 3.55
N CYS A 165 -3.22 16.34 2.99
CA CYS A 165 -3.84 17.41 3.76
C CYS A 165 -4.80 16.88 4.83
N ALA A 166 -5.57 15.83 4.51
CA ALA A 166 -6.46 15.18 5.49
C ALA A 166 -5.68 14.54 6.64
N ALA A 167 -4.51 13.94 6.34
CA ALA A 167 -3.60 13.41 7.37
C ALA A 167 -3.02 14.53 8.24
N LEU A 168 -2.54 15.62 7.64
CA LEU A 168 -2.03 16.80 8.37
C LEU A 168 -3.10 17.43 9.26
N ALA A 169 -4.33 17.52 8.78
CA ALA A 169 -5.45 18.10 9.55
C ALA A 169 -5.81 17.30 10.83
N LYS A 170 -5.32 16.09 11.00
CA LYS A 170 -5.43 15.30 12.24
C LYS A 170 -4.33 15.65 13.26
N THR A 171 -3.44 16.59 12.92
CA THR A 171 -2.29 16.97 13.75
C THR A 171 -2.11 18.48 13.77
N ASP A 172 -1.27 18.98 14.70
CA ASP A 172 -0.87 20.39 14.75
C ASP A 172 0.49 20.65 14.06
N PHE A 173 1.01 19.66 13.30
CA PHE A 173 2.33 19.77 12.68
C PHE A 173 2.27 20.52 11.35
N GLN A 174 3.35 21.27 11.07
CA GLN A 174 3.57 21.83 9.75
C GLN A 174 4.09 20.74 8.80
N PRO A 175 3.81 20.83 7.49
CA PRO A 175 4.26 19.80 6.54
C PRO A 175 5.75 19.47 6.62
N GLU A 176 6.59 20.50 6.81
CA GLU A 176 8.06 20.36 6.88
C GLU A 176 8.54 19.64 8.15
N GLU A 177 7.67 19.44 9.14
CA GLU A 177 7.92 18.71 10.37
C GLU A 177 7.56 17.22 10.24
N VAL A 178 7.01 16.80 9.08
CA VAL A 178 6.53 15.44 8.82
C VAL A 178 7.39 14.77 7.76
N LEU A 179 7.93 13.59 8.08
CA LEU A 179 8.44 12.65 7.08
C LEU A 179 7.28 11.79 6.58
N PHE A 180 7.23 11.57 5.27
CA PHE A 180 6.32 10.60 4.66
C PHE A 180 7.13 9.45 4.04
N ILE A 181 6.82 8.22 4.39
CA ILE A 181 7.54 7.04 3.91
C ILE A 181 6.57 6.10 3.20
N GLY A 182 6.91 5.70 1.99
CA GLY A 182 6.18 4.71 1.23
C GLY A 182 7.01 4.12 0.10
N ASP A 183 6.51 3.08 -0.56
CA ASP A 183 7.22 2.33 -1.59
C ASP A 183 6.99 2.87 -3.01
N SER A 184 6.00 3.75 -3.19
CA SER A 184 5.65 4.30 -4.49
C SER A 184 6.28 5.66 -4.74
N VAL A 185 7.06 5.78 -5.82
CA VAL A 185 7.60 7.08 -6.26
C VAL A 185 6.49 8.07 -6.55
N ILE A 186 5.42 7.66 -7.23
CA ILE A 186 4.34 8.56 -7.64
C ILE A 186 3.39 8.84 -6.49
N SER A 187 2.83 7.79 -5.89
CA SER A 187 1.78 7.93 -4.89
C SER A 187 2.30 8.53 -3.58
N ASP A 188 3.46 8.08 -3.12
CA ASP A 188 4.00 8.47 -1.81
C ASP A 188 5.00 9.61 -1.89
N TYR A 189 6.10 9.39 -2.65
CA TYR A 189 7.21 10.34 -2.68
C TYR A 189 6.81 11.67 -3.30
N GLU A 190 6.35 11.66 -4.57
CA GLU A 190 5.94 12.89 -5.25
C GLU A 190 4.64 13.45 -4.65
N GLY A 191 3.70 12.58 -4.23
CA GLY A 191 2.47 13.01 -3.58
C GLY A 191 2.73 13.81 -2.30
N ALA A 192 3.52 13.29 -1.37
CA ALA A 192 3.87 13.96 -0.12
C ALA A 192 4.63 15.28 -0.34
N LYS A 193 5.51 15.31 -1.34
CA LYS A 193 6.27 16.50 -1.71
C LYS A 193 5.37 17.65 -2.18
N THR A 194 4.24 17.38 -2.85
CA THR A 194 3.32 18.41 -3.33
C THR A 194 2.71 19.25 -2.21
N VAL A 195 2.63 18.72 -1.01
CA VAL A 195 2.08 19.42 0.17
C VAL A 195 3.16 19.95 1.12
N GLY A 196 4.45 19.77 0.79
CA GLY A 196 5.58 20.29 1.57
C GLY A 196 6.08 19.32 2.65
N MET A 197 5.58 18.09 2.74
CA MET A 197 6.17 17.04 3.57
C MET A 197 7.54 16.65 3.04
N LYS A 198 8.36 16.00 3.87
CA LYS A 198 9.66 15.45 3.49
C LYS A 198 9.50 13.97 3.11
N PRO A 199 9.50 13.64 1.81
CA PRO A 199 9.31 12.26 1.40
C PRO A 199 10.60 11.45 1.50
N ILE A 200 10.46 10.17 1.84
CA ILE A 200 11.49 9.14 1.75
C ILE A 200 10.89 7.93 1.06
N LEU A 201 11.54 7.46 0.00
CA LEU A 201 11.17 6.22 -0.66
C LEU A 201 11.75 5.04 0.11
N ILE A 202 10.93 4.07 0.48
CA ILE A 202 11.43 2.78 0.93
C ILE A 202 11.55 1.85 -0.27
N ASP A 203 12.78 1.58 -0.71
CA ASP A 203 13.12 0.79 -1.90
C ASP A 203 13.74 -0.56 -1.49
N ARG A 204 12.90 -1.44 -0.93
CA ARG A 204 13.31 -2.72 -0.35
C ARG A 204 14.01 -3.65 -1.35
N GLU A 205 13.66 -3.54 -2.62
CA GLU A 205 14.23 -4.36 -3.70
C GLU A 205 15.37 -3.66 -4.44
N GLN A 206 15.71 -2.43 -4.06
CA GLN A 206 16.77 -1.61 -4.67
C GLN A 206 16.61 -1.42 -6.19
N MET A 207 15.35 -1.29 -6.62
CA MET A 207 14.99 -1.17 -8.03
C MET A 207 15.11 0.26 -8.56
N ASN A 208 14.96 1.27 -7.70
CA ASN A 208 15.02 2.67 -8.11
C ASN A 208 16.47 3.09 -8.36
N LYS A 209 16.70 3.68 -9.53
CA LYS A 209 18.03 4.15 -9.96
C LYS A 209 18.16 5.67 -10.00
N ASP A 210 17.10 6.41 -9.66
CA ASP A 210 17.15 7.86 -9.61
C ASP A 210 17.90 8.34 -8.37
N ASN A 211 19.05 9.00 -8.59
CA ASN A 211 19.88 9.52 -7.51
C ASN A 211 19.32 10.80 -6.84
N ASN A 212 18.26 11.39 -7.41
CA ASN A 212 17.63 12.58 -6.83
C ASN A 212 16.55 12.20 -5.79
N ILE A 213 16.18 10.94 -5.68
CA ILE A 213 15.21 10.43 -4.71
C ILE A 213 15.92 10.05 -3.42
N VAL A 214 15.52 10.66 -2.31
CA VAL A 214 15.93 10.22 -0.97
C VAL A 214 15.29 8.88 -0.68
N ARG A 215 16.10 7.86 -0.40
CA ARG A 215 15.60 6.50 -0.22
C ARG A 215 16.32 5.77 0.90
N ILE A 216 15.61 4.81 1.46
CA ILE A 216 16.08 3.81 2.43
C ILE A 216 15.70 2.41 1.94
N ASN A 217 16.38 1.39 2.40
CA ASN A 217 16.06 -0.01 2.08
C ASN A 217 15.46 -0.75 3.30
N ASP A 218 15.72 -0.21 4.48
CA ASP A 218 15.27 -0.72 5.77
C ASP A 218 14.64 0.43 6.56
N LEU A 219 13.51 0.17 7.22
CA LEU A 219 12.75 1.21 7.90
C LEU A 219 13.50 1.81 9.10
N THR A 220 14.47 1.10 9.68
CA THR A 220 15.28 1.62 10.79
C THR A 220 16.25 2.72 10.34
N GLU A 221 16.57 2.81 9.04
CA GLU A 221 17.41 3.88 8.49
C GLU A 221 16.75 5.28 8.60
N ILE A 222 15.43 5.34 8.83
CA ILE A 222 14.71 6.61 9.05
C ILE A 222 15.34 7.48 10.14
N LEU A 223 15.99 6.87 11.11
CA LEU A 223 16.62 7.58 12.24
C LEU A 223 17.68 8.60 11.79
N GLU A 224 18.24 8.42 10.62
CA GLU A 224 19.23 9.35 10.04
C GLU A 224 18.60 10.67 9.55
N TYR A 225 17.26 10.70 9.46
CA TYR A 225 16.49 11.83 8.90
C TYR A 225 15.66 12.59 9.94
N LEU A 226 15.72 12.21 11.20
CA LEU A 226 14.94 12.81 12.31
C LEU A 226 15.49 14.15 12.82
#